data_c90d493b3d45fd785c199a97095a5a24
#
_entry.id   c90d493b3d45fd785c199a97095a5a24
#
_cell.length_a   1.000
_cell.length_b   1.000
_cell.length_c   1.000
_cell.angle_alpha   90.00
_cell.angle_beta   90.00
_cell.angle_gamma   90.00
#
_symmetry.space_group_name_H-M   'P 1'
#
loop_
_entity.id
_entity.type
_entity.pdbx_description
1 polymer ?
#
loop_
_entity_poly.entity_id
_entity_poly.type
_entity_poly.pdbx_seq_one_letter_code
_entity_poly.pdbx_strand_id
1 'polypeptide(L)'
;MADPSHFLEYPNSMYLAVIEALKAETFPNPKVGAVLLNKNNKVKAIGHHKGKGTNHAEIEIINNTSIESTDTLYVTLEPCFHTDSSPSCADELLKTEIQNVVIGDIDSDKRTSGKSIEKLKNTFNC
;
A
#
# COMPACT_ATOMS: atom_id res chain seq x y z
N MET A 1 -11.90 -11.35 28.37
CA MET A 1 -11.72 -11.38 26.93
C MET A 1 -11.18 -10.02 26.48
N ALA A 2 -10.19 -10.02 25.64
CA ALA A 2 -9.65 -8.77 25.15
C ALA A 2 -10.69 -8.05 24.29
N ASP A 3 -10.67 -6.74 24.33
CA ASP A 3 -11.50 -5.88 23.49
C ASP A 3 -11.17 -6.19 22.01
N PRO A 4 -12.16 -6.60 21.19
CA PRO A 4 -11.92 -6.86 19.79
C PRO A 4 -11.28 -5.68 19.05
N SER A 5 -11.62 -4.44 19.41
CA SER A 5 -11.05 -3.26 18.77
C SER A 5 -9.55 -3.15 19.03
N HIS A 6 -9.08 -3.59 20.18
CA HIS A 6 -7.67 -3.59 20.52
C HIS A 6 -6.87 -4.54 19.60
N PHE A 7 -7.42 -5.68 19.25
CA PHE A 7 -6.80 -6.59 18.30
C PHE A 7 -6.89 -6.09 16.87
N LEU A 8 -7.91 -5.27 16.58
CA LEU A 8 -8.24 -4.90 15.22
C LEU A 8 -7.70 -3.53 14.80
N GLU A 9 -7.12 -2.74 15.72
CA GLU A 9 -6.60 -1.42 15.36
C GLU A 9 -5.52 -1.52 14.28
N TYR A 10 -4.29 -1.80 14.67
CA TYR A 10 -3.20 -1.95 13.71
C TYR A 10 -3.37 -3.19 12.82
N PRO A 11 -3.60 -4.40 13.40
CA PRO A 11 -3.84 -5.57 12.57
C PRO A 11 -5.08 -5.47 11.71
N ASN A 12 -6.12 -4.75 12.16
CA ASN A 12 -7.36 -4.60 11.40
C ASN A 12 -7.14 -3.84 10.09
N SER A 13 -6.37 -2.76 10.12
CA SER A 13 -6.09 -1.98 8.91
C SER A 13 -5.31 -2.79 7.89
N MET A 14 -4.29 -3.52 8.32
CA MET A 14 -3.57 -4.43 7.43
C MET A 14 -4.46 -5.59 6.98
N TYR A 15 -5.31 -6.09 7.85
CA TYR A 15 -6.26 -7.15 7.52
C TYR A 15 -7.24 -6.69 6.43
N LEU A 16 -7.74 -5.46 6.51
CA LEU A 16 -8.58 -4.89 5.45
C LEU A 16 -7.83 -4.84 4.12
N ALA A 17 -6.55 -4.47 4.16
CA ALA A 17 -5.73 -4.45 2.95
C ALA A 17 -5.56 -5.86 2.36
N VAL A 18 -5.39 -6.87 3.22
CA VAL A 18 -5.30 -8.27 2.78
C VAL A 18 -6.61 -8.73 2.15
N ILE A 19 -7.74 -8.42 2.77
CA ILE A 19 -9.06 -8.76 2.21
C ILE A 19 -9.23 -8.10 0.84
N GLU A 20 -8.82 -6.86 0.72
CA GLU A 20 -8.86 -6.13 -0.55
C GLU A 20 -8.01 -6.84 -1.61
N ALA A 21 -6.81 -7.29 -1.23
CA ALA A 21 -5.91 -8.01 -2.13
C ALA A 21 -6.51 -9.28 -2.70
N LEU A 22 -7.36 -9.95 -1.93
CA LEU A 22 -7.96 -11.23 -2.32
C LEU A 22 -9.12 -11.09 -3.30
N LYS A 23 -9.55 -9.88 -3.62
CA LYS A 23 -10.73 -9.65 -4.47
C LYS A 23 -10.49 -9.95 -5.94
N ALA A 24 -9.24 -10.08 -6.39
CA ALA A 24 -8.93 -10.32 -7.80
C ALA A 24 -7.96 -11.48 -7.96
N GLU A 25 -8.06 -12.18 -9.10
CA GLU A 25 -7.06 -13.14 -9.51
C GLU A 25 -6.02 -12.42 -10.38
N THR A 26 -4.78 -12.38 -9.92
CA THR A 26 -3.74 -11.56 -10.55
C THR A 26 -2.57 -12.38 -11.12
N PHE A 27 -2.63 -13.72 -11.02
CA PHE A 27 -1.54 -14.56 -11.49
C PHE A 27 -1.09 -14.15 -12.92
N PRO A 28 0.20 -14.06 -13.18
CA PRO A 28 1.36 -14.38 -12.33
C PRO A 28 1.77 -13.26 -11.37
N ASN A 29 1.12 -12.11 -11.38
CA ASN A 29 1.44 -11.03 -10.45
C ASN A 29 0.95 -11.35 -9.04
N PRO A 30 1.64 -10.87 -7.99
CA PRO A 30 1.15 -11.04 -6.64
C PRO A 30 -0.15 -10.28 -6.40
N LYS A 31 -0.97 -10.78 -5.48
CA LYS A 31 -2.16 -10.07 -5.03
C LYS A 31 -1.72 -8.97 -4.06
N VAL A 32 -2.15 -7.75 -4.32
CA VAL A 32 -1.79 -6.60 -3.47
C VAL A 32 -3.04 -5.80 -3.16
N GLY A 33 -3.19 -5.46 -1.90
CA GLY A 33 -4.25 -4.58 -1.44
C GLY A 33 -3.68 -3.42 -0.62
N ALA A 34 -4.41 -2.32 -0.60
CA ALA A 34 -4.01 -1.13 0.13
C ALA A 34 -5.21 -0.43 0.72
N VAL A 35 -5.00 0.18 1.87
CA VAL A 35 -6.02 0.96 2.59
C VAL A 35 -5.39 2.26 3.04
N LEU A 36 -6.04 3.37 2.76
CA LEU A 36 -5.61 4.69 3.22
C LEU A 36 -6.52 5.15 4.36
N LEU A 37 -5.93 5.43 5.51
CA LEU A 37 -6.63 5.96 6.67
C LEU A 37 -6.31 7.43 6.85
N ASN A 38 -7.29 8.21 7.34
CA ASN A 38 -7.03 9.58 7.74
C ASN A 38 -6.45 9.64 9.16
N LYS A 39 -6.16 10.84 9.64
CA LYS A 39 -5.60 11.06 10.98
C LYS A 39 -6.48 10.53 12.13
N ASN A 40 -7.76 10.31 11.86
CA ASN A 40 -8.70 9.78 12.83
C ASN A 40 -8.91 8.27 12.69
N ASN A 41 -8.03 7.59 11.93
CA ASN A 41 -8.08 6.16 11.65
C ASN A 41 -9.33 5.72 10.88
N LYS A 42 -9.90 6.63 10.10
CA LYS A 42 -11.04 6.31 9.24
C LYS A 42 -10.57 6.06 7.82
N VAL A 43 -11.18 5.06 7.18
CA VAL A 43 -10.83 4.68 5.81
C VAL A 43 -11.22 5.80 4.86
N LYS A 44 -10.25 6.33 4.11
CA LYS A 44 -10.46 7.30 3.04
C LYS A 44 -10.60 6.63 1.68
N ALA A 45 -9.80 5.59 1.45
CA ALA A 45 -9.77 4.89 0.16
C ALA A 45 -9.26 3.47 0.36
N ILE A 46 -9.68 2.60 -0.55
CA ILE A 46 -9.16 1.23 -0.64
C ILE A 46 -8.83 0.94 -2.10
N GLY A 47 -7.88 0.05 -2.32
CA GLY A 47 -7.48 -0.34 -3.66
C GLY A 47 -6.89 -1.73 -3.68
N HIS A 48 -6.96 -2.38 -4.84
CA HIS A 48 -6.30 -3.67 -5.06
C HIS A 48 -5.85 -3.77 -6.51
N HIS A 49 -4.79 -4.56 -6.72
CA HIS A 49 -4.33 -4.87 -8.07
C HIS A 49 -5.33 -5.82 -8.73
N LYS A 50 -5.79 -5.47 -9.92
CA LYS A 50 -6.83 -6.24 -10.61
C LYS A 50 -6.30 -7.25 -11.62
N GLY A 51 -4.99 -7.23 -11.87
CA GLY A 51 -4.34 -8.16 -12.77
C GLY A 51 -3.35 -7.47 -13.70
N LYS A 52 -2.66 -8.26 -14.52
CA LYS A 52 -1.64 -7.76 -15.42
C LYS A 52 -2.20 -6.66 -16.35
N GLY A 53 -1.47 -5.58 -16.47
CA GLY A 53 -1.85 -4.45 -17.31
C GLY A 53 -2.77 -3.45 -16.62
N THR A 54 -3.19 -3.70 -15.39
CA THR A 54 -3.98 -2.76 -14.60
C THR A 54 -3.10 -2.02 -13.59
N ASN A 55 -3.65 -0.97 -12.99
CA ASN A 55 -2.95 -0.22 -11.95
C ASN A 55 -2.68 -1.09 -10.72
N HIS A 56 -1.56 -0.84 -10.04
CA HIS A 56 -1.30 -1.41 -8.74
C HIS A 56 -2.21 -0.78 -7.69
N ALA A 57 -2.32 -1.44 -6.53
CA ALA A 57 -3.23 -1.00 -5.46
C ALA A 57 -2.96 0.44 -5.02
N GLU A 58 -1.68 0.80 -4.87
CA GLU A 58 -1.28 2.16 -4.46
C GLU A 58 -1.71 3.20 -5.48
N ILE A 59 -1.57 2.90 -6.77
CA ILE A 59 -1.95 3.80 -7.85
C ILE A 59 -3.46 4.01 -7.89
N GLU A 60 -4.24 2.97 -7.61
CA GLU A 60 -5.69 3.10 -7.48
C GLU A 60 -6.05 4.13 -6.40
N ILE A 61 -5.38 4.08 -5.26
CA ILE A 61 -5.61 5.05 -4.17
C ILE A 61 -5.19 6.46 -4.60
N ILE A 62 -4.01 6.60 -5.18
CA ILE A 62 -3.49 7.90 -5.62
C ILE A 62 -4.44 8.55 -6.64
N ASN A 63 -4.99 7.76 -7.56
CA ASN A 63 -5.86 8.27 -8.61
C ASN A 63 -7.26 8.65 -8.11
N ASN A 64 -7.72 8.04 -7.02
CA ASN A 64 -9.09 8.17 -6.58
C ASN A 64 -9.30 9.02 -5.34
N THR A 65 -8.23 9.48 -4.70
CA THR A 65 -8.37 10.30 -3.50
C THR A 65 -7.20 11.27 -3.36
N SER A 66 -7.45 12.36 -2.65
CA SER A 66 -6.41 13.31 -2.27
C SER A 66 -5.70 12.79 -1.02
N ILE A 67 -4.38 12.69 -1.07
CA ILE A 67 -3.57 12.20 0.04
C ILE A 67 -3.00 13.39 0.81
N GLU A 68 -3.20 13.38 2.11
CA GLU A 68 -2.69 14.41 3.02
C GLU A 68 -1.51 13.86 3.84
N SER A 69 -0.68 14.76 4.36
CA SER A 69 0.50 14.38 5.14
C SER A 69 0.16 13.61 6.42
N THR A 70 -1.05 13.77 6.95
CA THR A 70 -1.51 13.07 8.15
C THR A 70 -2.14 11.72 7.86
N ASP A 71 -2.29 11.35 6.60
CA ASP A 71 -2.84 10.06 6.22
C ASP A 71 -1.81 8.94 6.41
N THR A 72 -2.30 7.71 6.60
CA THR A 72 -1.46 6.52 6.69
C THR A 72 -1.89 5.51 5.64
N LEU A 73 -0.95 5.07 4.83
CA LEU A 73 -1.18 4.03 3.83
C LEU A 73 -0.74 2.68 4.38
N TYR A 74 -1.66 1.71 4.37
CA TYR A 74 -1.37 0.31 4.65
C TYR A 74 -1.37 -0.43 3.33
N VAL A 75 -0.27 -1.08 3.00
CA VAL A 75 -0.14 -1.88 1.79
C VAL A 75 0.43 -3.26 2.13
N THR A 76 -0.15 -4.30 1.55
CA THR A 76 0.19 -5.69 1.91
C THR A 76 1.57 -6.11 1.43
N LEU A 77 2.08 -5.46 0.38
CA LEU A 77 3.37 -5.78 -0.21
C LEU A 77 4.15 -4.49 -0.46
N GLU A 78 5.46 -4.57 -0.34
CA GLU A 78 6.36 -3.45 -0.62
C GLU A 78 6.03 -2.83 -1.98
N PRO A 79 5.84 -1.48 -2.08
CA PRO A 79 5.60 -0.82 -3.35
C PRO A 79 6.72 -1.11 -4.35
N CYS A 80 6.39 -1.32 -5.61
CA CYS A 80 7.39 -1.65 -6.60
C CYS A 80 8.42 -0.52 -6.75
N PHE A 81 9.66 -0.92 -6.93
CA PHE A 81 10.79 0.00 -7.13
C PHE A 81 11.16 0.12 -8.60
N HIS A 82 10.99 -0.96 -9.36
CA HIS A 82 11.37 -1.02 -10.75
C HIS A 82 10.37 -0.27 -11.63
N THR A 83 10.86 0.25 -12.74
CA THR A 83 10.03 0.87 -13.78
C THR A 83 10.10 0.00 -15.03
N ASP A 84 8.95 -0.45 -15.52
CA ASP A 84 8.85 -1.14 -16.80
C ASP A 84 8.22 -0.18 -17.82
N SER A 85 6.91 -0.24 -17.99
CA SER A 85 6.18 0.65 -18.90
C SER A 85 5.64 1.90 -18.21
N SER A 86 5.78 2.01 -16.90
CA SER A 86 5.25 3.13 -16.10
C SER A 86 6.16 3.43 -14.92
N PRO A 87 6.07 4.62 -14.31
CA PRO A 87 6.81 4.94 -13.08
C PRO A 87 6.53 3.91 -11.98
N SER A 88 7.50 3.68 -11.11
CA SER A 88 7.33 2.77 -9.98
C SER A 88 6.32 3.32 -8.98
N CYS A 89 5.67 2.41 -8.23
CA CYS A 89 4.76 2.82 -7.15
C CYS A 89 5.49 3.63 -6.10
N ALA A 90 6.74 3.30 -5.79
CA ALA A 90 7.56 4.07 -4.86
C ALA A 90 7.73 5.51 -5.33
N ASP A 91 8.03 5.72 -6.62
CA ASP A 91 8.16 7.07 -7.18
C ASP A 91 6.84 7.83 -7.14
N GLU A 92 5.74 7.18 -7.48
CA GLU A 92 4.43 7.81 -7.45
C GLU A 92 4.03 8.21 -6.03
N LEU A 93 4.32 7.38 -5.01
CA LEU A 93 4.08 7.73 -3.61
C LEU A 93 4.92 8.93 -3.18
N LEU A 94 6.16 9.01 -3.63
CA LEU A 94 7.04 10.14 -3.29
C LEU A 94 6.54 11.48 -3.86
N LYS A 95 5.73 11.45 -4.90
CA LYS A 95 5.11 12.65 -5.48
C LYS A 95 3.90 13.13 -4.66
N THR A 96 3.38 12.31 -3.76
CA THR A 96 2.25 12.68 -2.90
C THR A 96 2.76 13.30 -1.61
N GLU A 97 1.83 13.78 -0.77
CA GLU A 97 2.16 14.33 0.54
C GLU A 97 2.22 13.27 1.64
N ILE A 98 2.10 12.00 1.30
CA ILE A 98 2.09 10.90 2.29
C ILE A 98 3.36 10.90 3.14
N GLN A 99 3.21 10.71 4.44
CA GLN A 99 4.33 10.65 5.38
C GLN A 99 4.42 9.30 6.10
N ASN A 100 3.33 8.55 6.15
CA ASN A 100 3.25 7.31 6.92
C ASN A 100 2.81 6.17 6.02
N VAL A 101 3.68 5.17 5.85
CA VAL A 101 3.41 3.98 5.05
C VAL A 101 3.74 2.75 5.88
N VAL A 102 2.78 1.85 6.00
CA VAL A 102 2.94 0.56 6.71
C VAL A 102 2.90 -0.55 5.68
N ILE A 103 3.96 -1.32 5.61
CA ILE A 103 4.17 -2.36 4.60
C ILE A 103 4.05 -3.72 5.25
N GLY A 104 3.24 -4.60 4.67
CA GLY A 104 2.99 -5.93 5.23
C GLY A 104 4.11 -6.91 5.00
N ASP A 105 4.72 -6.90 3.82
CA ASP A 105 5.80 -7.83 3.49
C ASP A 105 6.73 -7.24 2.44
N ILE A 106 7.96 -7.74 2.42
CA ILE A 106 8.96 -7.35 1.43
C ILE A 106 8.70 -8.12 0.13
N ASP A 107 8.83 -7.42 -1.00
CA ASP A 107 8.68 -8.07 -2.30
C ASP A 107 9.84 -9.04 -2.55
N SER A 108 9.53 -10.23 -3.03
CA SER A 108 10.54 -11.22 -3.40
C SER A 108 11.23 -10.90 -4.72
N ASP A 109 10.68 -10.02 -5.54
CA ASP A 109 11.29 -9.58 -6.79
C ASP A 109 12.57 -8.81 -6.49
N LYS A 110 13.69 -9.28 -7.04
CA LYS A 110 15.01 -8.69 -6.81
C LYS A 110 15.11 -7.24 -7.27
N ARG A 111 14.26 -6.81 -8.20
CA ARG A 111 14.23 -5.43 -8.68
C ARG A 111 13.67 -4.49 -7.62
N THR A 112 12.88 -5.01 -6.68
CA THR A 112 12.22 -4.23 -5.62
C THR A 112 12.75 -4.56 -4.23
N SER A 113 12.95 -5.83 -3.91
CA SER A 113 13.20 -6.36 -2.56
C SER A 113 14.01 -5.45 -1.64
N GLY A 114 13.35 -4.81 -0.70
CA GLY A 114 13.95 -3.88 0.27
C GLY A 114 14.32 -2.50 -0.29
N LYS A 115 14.34 -2.32 -1.60
CA LYS A 115 14.81 -1.08 -2.24
C LYS A 115 13.82 0.06 -2.08
N SER A 116 12.53 -0.23 -2.20
CA SER A 116 11.50 0.78 -2.00
C SER A 116 11.43 1.21 -0.55
N ILE A 117 11.53 0.28 0.40
CA ILE A 117 11.53 0.58 1.83
C ILE A 117 12.69 1.53 2.14
N GLU A 118 13.88 1.23 1.65
CA GLU A 118 15.06 2.07 1.89
C GLU A 118 14.87 3.46 1.29
N LYS A 119 14.35 3.55 0.08
CA LYS A 119 14.07 4.81 -0.59
C LYS A 119 13.02 5.62 0.17
N LEU A 120 11.93 4.97 0.59
CA LEU A 120 10.83 5.63 1.28
C LEU A 120 11.20 6.05 2.70
N LYS A 121 12.05 5.29 3.40
CA LYS A 121 12.50 5.64 4.76
C LYS A 121 13.21 6.98 4.85
N ASN A 122 13.87 7.40 3.78
CA ASN A 122 14.55 8.68 3.76
C ASN A 122 13.58 9.86 3.66
N THR A 123 12.32 9.59 3.36
CA THR A 123 11.29 10.62 3.16
C THR A 123 10.09 10.40 4.08
N PHE A 124 9.71 9.14 4.33
CA PHE A 124 8.50 8.78 5.07
C PHE A 124 8.84 7.98 6.34
N ASN A 125 7.84 7.89 7.21
CA ASN A 125 7.83 6.94 8.32
C ASN A 125 7.28 5.60 7.78
N CYS A 126 8.11 4.59 7.80
CA CYS A 126 7.74 3.25 7.35
C CYS A 126 7.65 2.28 8.53
#